data_ce2f89a88e9aa8558e797e2fc45275ed
#
_entry.id   ce2f89a88e9aa8558e797e2fc45275ed
#
_cell.length_a   1.000
_cell.length_b   1.000
_cell.length_c   1.000
_cell.angle_alpha   90.00
_cell.angle_beta   90.00
_cell.angle_gamma   90.00
#
_symmetry.space_group_name_H-M   'P 1'
#
loop_
_entity.id
_entity.type
_entity.pdbx_description
1 polymer ?
#
loop_
_entity_poly.entity_id
_entity_poly.type
_entity_poly.pdbx_seq_one_letter_code
_entity_poly.pdbx_strand_id
1 'polypeptide(L)'
;MGRFIFVAVMEKNGRVGAGYSGMKSRKEVGEWGEMHACDWLRRQGVEILHRNWRSGHKEIDVIGRSGDVLIFVEVKCRSTSLFAPPESAVNGKKWKNLGAAATDFMRKNKYFGKFRFDVLAVTITPYCKQIMHFKDAF
;
A
#
# COMPACT_ATOMS: atom_id res chain seq x y z
N MET A 1 -5.74 -19.48 1.09
CA MET A 1 -4.36 -19.32 1.60
C MET A 1 -3.59 -18.44 0.63
N GLY A 2 -3.23 -17.26 1.07
CA GLY A 2 -2.47 -16.32 0.26
C GLY A 2 -1.06 -16.83 -0.02
N ARG A 3 -0.64 -16.78 -1.28
CA ARG A 3 0.76 -16.96 -1.63
C ARG A 3 1.48 -15.65 -1.30
N PHE A 4 2.26 -15.64 -0.23
CA PHE A 4 3.14 -14.53 0.05
C PHE A 4 4.26 -14.50 -1.00
N ILE A 5 4.13 -13.66 -1.99
CA ILE A 5 5.26 -13.33 -2.87
C ILE A 5 5.93 -12.12 -2.23
N PHE A 6 7.04 -12.38 -1.60
CA PHE A 6 7.89 -11.37 -1.01
C PHE A 6 8.79 -10.78 -2.09
N VAL A 7 8.68 -9.50 -2.35
CA VAL A 7 9.65 -8.76 -3.13
C VAL A 7 10.20 -7.64 -2.26
N ALA A 8 11.41 -7.80 -1.77
CA ALA A 8 12.11 -6.73 -1.09
C ALA A 8 12.96 -5.98 -2.12
N VAL A 9 12.73 -4.71 -2.30
CA VAL A 9 13.61 -3.83 -3.05
C VAL A 9 14.25 -2.87 -2.07
N MET A 10 15.56 -2.98 -1.93
CA MET A 10 16.37 -2.00 -1.25
C MET A 10 16.96 -1.05 -2.29
N GLU A 11 16.38 0.12 -2.42
CA GLU A 11 17.07 1.20 -3.13
C GLU A 11 18.03 1.90 -2.17
N LYS A 12 19.27 1.51 -2.23
CA LYS A 12 20.37 2.28 -1.62
C LYS A 12 20.72 3.43 -2.54
N ASN A 13 19.93 4.47 -2.52
CA ASN A 13 20.29 5.70 -3.19
C ASN A 13 20.85 6.67 -2.17
N GLY A 14 22.03 7.21 -2.49
CA GLY A 14 22.61 8.28 -1.72
C GLY A 14 21.58 9.39 -1.52
N ARG A 15 21.41 9.87 -0.29
CA ARG A 15 20.47 10.87 0.20
C ARG A 15 19.08 10.72 -0.43
N VAL A 16 18.21 10.01 0.26
CA VAL A 16 16.78 10.15 0.05
C VAL A 16 16.50 11.65 0.10
N GLY A 17 16.05 12.19 -1.04
CA GLY A 17 16.08 13.62 -1.31
C GLY A 17 15.56 14.51 -0.20
N ALA A 18 15.84 15.79 -0.32
CA ALA A 18 15.59 16.87 0.64
C ALA A 18 14.18 16.90 1.31
N GLY A 19 13.25 16.08 0.86
CA GLY A 19 11.92 15.93 1.44
C GLY A 19 11.85 15.20 2.78
N TYR A 20 12.79 14.27 3.07
CA TYR A 20 12.71 13.49 4.31
C TYR A 20 13.10 14.30 5.54
N SER A 21 14.14 15.10 5.45
CA SER A 21 14.63 15.89 6.59
C SER A 21 13.67 16.99 7.05
N GLY A 22 12.65 17.29 6.26
CA GLY A 22 11.62 18.28 6.57
C GLY A 22 10.30 17.73 7.09
N MET A 23 10.11 16.39 7.09
CA MET A 23 8.85 15.78 7.52
C MET A 23 8.69 15.83 9.04
N LYS A 24 7.68 16.56 9.50
CA LYS A 24 7.43 16.81 10.92
C LYS A 24 6.23 16.05 11.47
N SER A 25 5.38 15.45 10.64
CA SER A 25 4.15 14.81 11.08
C SER A 25 3.99 13.39 10.53
N ARG A 26 3.21 12.57 11.25
CA ARG A 26 2.82 11.22 10.77
C ARG A 26 2.03 11.27 9.47
N LYS A 27 1.25 12.34 9.28
CA LYS A 27 0.47 12.55 8.06
C LYS A 27 1.37 12.74 6.84
N GLU A 28 2.40 13.58 6.96
CA GLU A 28 3.37 13.79 5.88
C GLU A 28 4.14 12.53 5.53
N VAL A 29 4.57 11.76 6.53
CA VAL A 29 5.23 10.47 6.33
C VAL A 29 4.30 9.48 5.62
N GLY A 30 3.03 9.42 6.01
CA GLY A 30 2.01 8.58 5.37
C GLY A 30 1.78 8.96 3.91
N GLU A 31 1.60 10.24 3.62
CA GLU A 31 1.39 10.73 2.24
C GLU A 31 2.59 10.45 1.34
N TRP A 32 3.79 10.62 1.88
CA TRP A 32 5.01 10.32 1.15
C TRP A 32 5.19 8.83 0.89
N GLY A 33 4.85 8.00 1.88
CA GLY A 33 4.84 6.54 1.74
C GLY A 33 3.86 6.07 0.68
N GLU A 34 2.66 6.63 0.64
CA GLU A 34 1.66 6.31 -0.37
C GLU A 34 2.12 6.72 -1.79
N MET A 35 2.78 7.86 -1.93
CA MET A 35 3.35 8.28 -3.19
C MET A 35 4.41 7.28 -3.70
N HIS A 36 5.32 6.85 -2.84
CA HIS A 36 6.32 5.84 -3.18
C HIS A 36 5.70 4.47 -3.48
N ALA A 37 4.66 4.11 -2.75
CA ALA A 37 3.90 2.88 -3.01
C ALA A 37 3.25 2.92 -4.40
N CYS A 38 2.65 4.03 -4.79
CA CYS A 38 2.06 4.19 -6.13
C CYS A 38 3.12 4.12 -7.22
N ASP A 39 4.28 4.75 -7.04
CA ASP A 39 5.38 4.67 -8.01
C ASP A 39 5.89 3.23 -8.16
N TRP A 40 6.03 2.52 -7.06
CA TRP A 40 6.39 1.11 -7.07
C TRP A 40 5.37 0.27 -7.85
N LEU A 41 4.08 0.44 -7.56
CA LEU A 41 3.02 -0.29 -8.24
C LEU A 41 3.02 -0.03 -9.75
N ARG A 42 3.21 1.22 -10.16
CA ARG A 42 3.31 1.58 -11.59
C ARG A 42 4.49 0.88 -12.26
N ARG A 43 5.64 0.80 -11.60
CA ARG A 43 6.82 0.05 -12.10
C ARG A 43 6.54 -1.45 -12.24
N GLN A 44 5.62 -1.99 -11.43
CA GLN A 44 5.17 -3.38 -11.53
C GLN A 44 4.07 -3.59 -12.59
N GLY A 45 3.72 -2.57 -13.34
CA GLY A 45 2.69 -2.65 -14.36
C GLY A 45 1.26 -2.47 -13.85
N VAL A 46 1.10 -1.96 -12.64
CA VAL A 46 -0.23 -1.68 -12.07
C VAL A 46 -0.69 -0.29 -12.49
N GLU A 47 -1.87 -0.21 -13.07
CA GLU A 47 -2.56 1.05 -13.32
C GLU A 47 -3.21 1.52 -12.02
N ILE A 48 -2.91 2.74 -11.58
CA ILE A 48 -3.53 3.33 -10.40
C ILE A 48 -4.87 3.95 -10.79
N LEU A 49 -5.95 3.43 -10.24
CA LEU A 49 -7.30 3.90 -10.52
C LEU A 49 -7.76 4.96 -9.52
N HIS A 50 -7.52 4.75 -8.24
CA HIS A 50 -7.90 5.66 -7.17
C HIS A 50 -6.86 5.66 -6.06
N ARG A 51 -6.76 6.81 -5.38
CA ARG A 51 -6.00 6.96 -4.13
C ARG A 51 -6.94 7.48 -3.06
N ASN A 52 -6.77 6.98 -1.84
CA ASN A 52 -7.54 7.41 -0.67
C ASN A 52 -9.06 7.37 -0.93
N TRP A 53 -9.52 6.26 -1.51
CA TRP A 53 -10.92 6.07 -1.80
C TRP A 53 -11.70 5.79 -0.51
N ARG A 54 -12.81 6.47 -0.34
CA ARG A 54 -13.62 6.37 0.88
C ARG A 54 -15.03 5.90 0.61
N SER A 55 -15.54 5.08 1.54
CA SER A 55 -16.94 4.73 1.65
C SER A 55 -17.37 4.90 3.11
N GLY A 56 -18.10 5.97 3.41
CA GLY A 56 -18.37 6.37 4.78
C GLY A 56 -17.07 6.67 5.53
N HIS A 57 -16.82 5.98 6.65
CA HIS A 57 -15.59 6.09 7.44
C HIS A 57 -14.52 5.06 7.06
N LYS A 58 -14.81 4.24 6.06
CA LYS A 58 -13.88 3.22 5.56
C LYS A 58 -13.04 3.81 4.42
N GLU A 59 -11.78 3.44 4.36
CA GLU A 59 -10.81 3.95 3.39
C GLU A 59 -9.98 2.83 2.78
N ILE A 60 -9.66 2.98 1.50
CA ILE A 60 -8.69 2.15 0.78
C ILE A 60 -7.59 3.09 0.27
N ASP A 61 -6.34 2.81 0.64
CA ASP A 61 -5.22 3.68 0.31
C ASP A 61 -4.97 3.77 -1.19
N VAL A 62 -4.97 2.64 -1.88
CA VAL A 62 -4.79 2.57 -3.34
C VAL A 62 -5.69 1.50 -3.93
N ILE A 63 -6.34 1.84 -5.02
CA ILE A 63 -7.05 0.89 -5.88
C ILE A 63 -6.37 0.90 -7.23
N GLY A 64 -5.91 -0.26 -7.68
CA GLY A 64 -5.22 -0.43 -8.95
C GLY A 64 -5.75 -1.59 -9.77
N ARG A 65 -5.21 -1.72 -10.96
CA ARG A 65 -5.53 -2.84 -11.86
C ARG A 65 -4.27 -3.38 -12.52
N SER A 66 -4.10 -4.68 -12.49
CA SER A 66 -3.06 -5.38 -13.24
C SER A 66 -3.70 -6.41 -14.14
N GLY A 67 -3.68 -6.15 -15.47
CA GLY A 67 -4.42 -6.97 -16.43
C GLY A 67 -5.92 -6.95 -16.13
N ASP A 68 -6.48 -8.12 -15.88
CA ASP A 68 -7.91 -8.32 -15.54
C ASP A 68 -8.18 -8.40 -14.02
N VAL A 69 -7.16 -8.13 -13.20
CA VAL A 69 -7.25 -8.22 -11.74
C VAL A 69 -7.31 -6.84 -11.10
N LEU A 70 -8.37 -6.57 -10.35
CA LEU A 70 -8.51 -5.39 -9.51
C LEU A 70 -7.74 -5.61 -8.19
N ILE A 71 -6.94 -4.62 -7.80
CA ILE A 71 -6.07 -4.72 -6.62
C ILE A 71 -6.43 -3.65 -5.61
N PHE A 72 -6.76 -4.07 -4.40
CA PHE A 72 -6.97 -3.18 -3.26
C PHE A 72 -5.73 -3.22 -2.37
N VAL A 73 -5.11 -2.08 -2.18
CA VAL A 73 -3.80 -2.00 -1.52
C VAL A 73 -3.90 -1.19 -0.24
N GLU A 74 -3.43 -1.78 0.85
CA GLU A 74 -3.16 -1.10 2.10
C GLU A 74 -1.68 -0.73 2.15
N VAL A 75 -1.40 0.54 2.40
CA VAL A 75 -0.03 1.05 2.51
C VAL A 75 0.31 1.30 3.97
N LYS A 76 1.40 0.71 4.43
CA LYS A 76 1.98 0.97 5.74
C LYS A 76 3.32 1.67 5.56
N CYS A 77 3.40 2.89 6.05
CA CYS A 77 4.63 3.66 6.02
C CYS A 77 5.23 3.79 7.41
N ARG A 78 6.52 3.57 7.52
CA ARG A 78 7.28 3.71 8.76
C ARG A 78 8.56 4.49 8.51
N SER A 79 8.92 5.34 9.48
CA SER A 79 10.14 6.15 9.46
C SER A 79 11.31 5.50 10.19
N THR A 80 11.13 4.32 10.79
CA THR A 80 12.15 3.62 11.56
C THR A 80 12.56 2.32 10.89
N SER A 81 13.83 1.94 11.07
CA SER A 81 14.39 0.68 10.57
C SER A 81 13.91 -0.57 11.34
N LEU A 82 13.05 -0.40 12.32
CA LEU A 82 12.51 -1.52 13.08
C LEU A 82 11.42 -2.23 12.26
N PHE A 83 11.77 -3.42 11.79
CA PHE A 83 10.83 -4.32 11.16
C PHE A 83 9.84 -4.84 12.18
N ALA A 84 8.58 -4.43 12.04
CA ALA A 84 7.50 -5.23 12.58
C ALA A 84 6.94 -6.08 11.43
N PRO A 85 6.62 -7.36 11.68
CA PRO A 85 5.98 -8.20 10.67
C PRO A 85 4.69 -7.54 10.15
N PRO A 86 4.34 -7.69 8.86
CA PRO A 86 3.12 -7.13 8.29
C PRO A 86 1.86 -7.56 9.03
N GLU A 87 1.87 -8.73 9.60
CA GLU A 87 0.78 -9.28 10.39
C GLU A 87 0.46 -8.41 11.62
N SER A 88 1.44 -7.69 12.16
CA SER A 88 1.22 -6.74 13.25
C SER A 88 0.69 -5.39 12.78
N ALA A 89 0.76 -5.10 11.49
CA ALA A 89 0.39 -3.81 10.90
C ALA A 89 -1.09 -3.73 10.56
N VAL A 90 -1.77 -4.87 10.38
CA VAL A 90 -3.18 -4.94 9.99
C VAL A 90 -3.90 -5.90 10.92
N ASN A 91 -4.73 -5.37 11.81
CA ASN A 91 -5.55 -6.19 12.69
C ASN A 91 -6.84 -6.64 12.00
N GLY A 92 -7.56 -7.62 12.59
CA GLY A 92 -8.78 -8.19 12.02
C GLY A 92 -9.88 -7.16 11.73
N LYS A 93 -10.01 -6.11 12.53
CA LYS A 93 -10.97 -5.01 12.31
C LYS A 93 -10.63 -4.23 11.04
N LYS A 94 -9.36 -3.94 10.82
CA LYS A 94 -8.90 -3.23 9.62
C LYS A 94 -9.14 -4.04 8.36
N TRP A 95 -8.90 -5.34 8.40
CA TRP A 95 -9.19 -6.27 7.32
C TRP A 95 -10.67 -6.31 6.96
N LYS A 96 -11.53 -6.39 7.98
CA LYS A 96 -12.98 -6.38 7.80
C LYS A 96 -13.45 -5.07 7.16
N ASN A 97 -12.91 -3.94 7.60
CA ASN A 97 -13.22 -2.63 7.02
C ASN A 97 -12.73 -2.51 5.57
N LEU A 98 -11.54 -3.01 5.28
CA LEU A 98 -10.98 -3.03 3.92
C LEU A 98 -11.84 -3.88 2.98
N GLY A 99 -12.24 -5.07 3.41
CA GLY A 99 -13.11 -5.96 2.65
C GLY A 99 -14.48 -5.34 2.37
N ALA A 100 -15.07 -4.68 3.36
CA ALA A 100 -16.34 -3.97 3.19
C ALA A 100 -16.23 -2.77 2.23
N ALA A 101 -15.16 -1.99 2.32
CA ALA A 101 -14.90 -0.88 1.40
C ALA A 101 -14.67 -1.38 -0.03
N ALA A 102 -13.92 -2.46 -0.21
CA ALA A 102 -13.72 -3.09 -1.53
C ALA A 102 -15.04 -3.59 -2.13
N THR A 103 -15.89 -4.19 -1.34
CA THR A 103 -17.22 -4.63 -1.77
C THR A 103 -18.06 -3.43 -2.24
N ASP A 104 -18.04 -2.32 -1.50
CA ASP A 104 -18.74 -1.10 -1.88
C ASP A 104 -18.20 -0.52 -3.20
N PHE A 105 -16.89 -0.51 -3.38
CA PHE A 105 -16.26 -0.06 -4.63
C PHE A 105 -16.70 -0.91 -5.81
N MET A 106 -16.61 -2.23 -5.68
CA MET A 106 -16.98 -3.16 -6.76
C MET A 106 -18.45 -3.04 -7.10
N ARG A 107 -19.33 -2.88 -6.12
CA ARG A 107 -20.77 -2.69 -6.33
C ARG A 107 -21.04 -1.39 -7.08
N LYS A 108 -20.46 -0.28 -6.65
CA LYS A 108 -20.66 1.03 -7.30
C LYS A 108 -20.16 1.05 -8.74
N ASN A 109 -19.11 0.33 -9.04
CA ASN A 109 -18.52 0.25 -10.39
C ASN A 109 -19.02 -0.94 -11.20
N LYS A 110 -19.98 -1.72 -10.68
CA LYS A 110 -20.51 -2.92 -11.34
C LYS A 110 -19.42 -3.87 -11.77
N TYR A 111 -18.42 -4.06 -10.91
CA TYR A 111 -17.29 -4.93 -11.17
C TYR A 111 -17.54 -6.33 -10.62
N PHE A 112 -17.44 -7.35 -11.48
CA PHE A 112 -17.68 -8.75 -11.15
C PHE A 112 -16.49 -9.66 -11.47
N GLY A 113 -15.33 -9.07 -11.76
CA GLY A 113 -14.13 -9.78 -12.15
C GLY A 113 -13.25 -10.20 -10.98
N LYS A 114 -12.04 -10.58 -11.30
CA LYS A 114 -11.04 -10.99 -10.32
C LYS A 114 -10.55 -9.81 -9.49
N PHE A 115 -10.27 -10.05 -8.23
CA PHE A 115 -9.69 -9.06 -7.34
C PHE A 115 -8.78 -9.72 -6.33
N ARG A 116 -7.88 -8.93 -5.75
CA ARG A 116 -7.03 -9.37 -4.65
C ARG A 116 -6.72 -8.19 -3.72
N PHE A 117 -6.26 -8.52 -2.52
CA PHE A 117 -5.81 -7.55 -1.52
C PHE A 117 -4.30 -7.65 -1.36
N ASP A 118 -3.61 -6.53 -1.49
CA ASP A 118 -2.17 -6.43 -1.32
C ASP A 118 -1.83 -5.50 -0.14
N VAL A 119 -0.70 -5.74 0.49
CA VAL A 119 -0.12 -4.84 1.49
C VAL A 119 1.23 -4.37 0.99
N LEU A 120 1.46 -3.07 1.03
CA LEU A 120 2.76 -2.46 0.80
C LEU A 120 3.28 -1.85 2.09
N ALA A 121 4.40 -2.36 2.56
CA ALA A 121 5.12 -1.80 3.69
C ALA A 121 6.29 -0.96 3.17
N VAL A 122 6.22 0.35 3.39
CA VAL A 122 7.25 1.30 2.97
C VAL A 122 8.01 1.77 4.20
N THR A 123 9.30 1.46 4.27
CA THR A 123 10.19 1.93 5.32
C THR A 123 11.12 2.97 4.74
N ILE A 124 11.11 4.16 5.34
CA ILE A 124 11.89 5.29 4.88
C ILE A 124 12.83 5.73 6.00
N THR A 125 14.12 5.72 5.69
CA THR A 125 15.16 6.27 6.56
C THR A 125 15.92 7.35 5.78
N PRO A 126 16.77 8.18 6.45
CA PRO A 126 17.59 9.16 5.72
C PRO A 126 18.52 8.55 4.67
N TYR A 127 18.79 7.25 4.78
CA TYR A 127 19.80 6.57 3.97
C TYR A 127 19.22 5.53 3.01
N CYS A 128 18.02 5.06 3.24
CA CYS A 128 17.41 4.06 2.37
C CYS A 128 15.89 4.12 2.36
N LYS A 129 15.33 3.67 1.26
CA LYS A 129 13.92 3.38 1.11
C LYS A 129 13.77 1.88 0.86
N GLN A 130 12.91 1.23 1.63
CA GLN A 130 12.61 -0.17 1.47
C GLN A 130 11.12 -0.36 1.24
N ILE A 131 10.78 -1.13 0.23
CA ILE A 131 9.41 -1.50 -0.09
C ILE A 131 9.27 -3.01 0.00
N MET A 132 8.31 -3.47 0.79
CA MET A 132 7.91 -4.86 0.87
C MET A 132 6.50 -4.98 0.34
N HIS A 133 6.33 -5.79 -0.70
CA HIS A 133 5.05 -6.00 -1.35
C HIS A 133 4.54 -7.39 -1.03
N PHE A 134 3.43 -7.47 -0.33
CA PHE A 134 2.73 -8.70 -0.01
C PHE A 134 1.52 -8.81 -0.94
N LYS A 135 1.66 -9.60 -1.98
CA LYS A 135 0.57 -9.86 -2.92
C LYS A 135 -0.37 -10.90 -2.35
N ASP A 136 -1.67 -10.68 -2.59
CA ASP A 136 -2.72 -11.62 -2.17
C ASP A 136 -2.59 -11.94 -0.67
N ALA A 137 -2.59 -10.90 0.14
CA ALA A 137 -2.32 -10.96 1.58
C ALA A 137 -3.45 -11.60 2.41
N PHE A 138 -4.54 -11.99 1.79
CA PHE A 138 -5.67 -12.70 2.40
C PHE A 138 -5.90 -14.06 1.81
#